data_3750a9a5d3903ea97d6a6116e852fb14
#
_entry.id   3750a9a5d3903ea97d6a6116e852fb14
#
_cell.length_a   1.000
_cell.length_b   1.000
_cell.length_c   1.000
_cell.angle_alpha   90.00
_cell.angle_beta   90.00
_cell.angle_gamma   90.00
#
_symmetry.space_group_name_H-M   'P 1'
#
loop_
_entity.id
_entity.type
_entity.pdbx_description
1 polymer ?
#
loop_
_entity_poly.entity_id
_entity_poly.type
_entity_poly.pdbx_seq_one_letter_code
_entity_poly.pdbx_strand_id
1 'polypeptide(L)'
;FRYSPNGNSDLSSKDVLLNYNSAFDLNRIGTSYEVESDESITLGLEFMRNDLTDKNILDFKIANVIKNKENYYLPAKSKLNKTRSDIFGELNYKFNENSKIGYSFSYDKDLEYSNLEQINLEFGLNNFFTDFSYYIENNDIGNKENIKNKSYFTINKENKLSFEIAKNLKDDFTQYYDLMYEYQTDCISMNFKYNKSFFEDGNLKPNKSISFLIKIIPFTELGVSNVESFVGN
;
A
#
# COMPACT_ATOMS: atom_id res chain seq x y z
N PHE A 1 24.32 -10.68 8.80
CA PHE A 1 25.24 -11.08 7.71
C PHE A 1 24.60 -12.17 6.87
N ARG A 2 24.65 -12.00 5.56
CA ARG A 2 24.14 -12.95 4.58
C ARG A 2 25.24 -13.30 3.58
N TYR A 3 25.38 -14.58 3.28
CA TYR A 3 26.28 -15.12 2.28
C TYR A 3 25.53 -16.11 1.38
N SER A 4 25.50 -15.86 0.09
CA SER A 4 24.91 -16.75 -0.92
C SER A 4 25.88 -16.88 -2.10
N PRO A 5 26.63 -17.97 -2.21
CA PRO A 5 27.65 -18.15 -3.24
C PRO A 5 27.05 -18.41 -4.62
N ASN A 6 25.85 -18.97 -4.67
CA ASN A 6 25.21 -19.39 -5.91
C ASN A 6 24.04 -18.45 -6.21
N GLY A 7 24.29 -17.47 -7.04
CA GLY A 7 23.24 -16.61 -7.58
C GLY A 7 22.69 -17.19 -8.88
N ASN A 8 21.43 -17.00 -9.02
CA ASN A 8 20.71 -17.36 -10.21
C ASN A 8 20.74 -16.22 -11.23
N SER A 9 20.18 -16.51 -12.38
CA SER A 9 19.72 -15.71 -13.48
C SER A 9 19.65 -14.19 -13.26
N ASP A 10 19.58 -13.47 -14.31
CA ASP A 10 19.40 -12.03 -14.35
C ASP A 10 18.06 -11.62 -13.67
N LEU A 11 18.17 -10.96 -12.54
CA LEU A 11 17.07 -10.43 -11.74
C LEU A 11 16.93 -8.90 -11.87
N SER A 12 17.71 -8.29 -12.75
CA SER A 12 17.79 -6.83 -12.92
C SER A 12 16.45 -6.20 -13.32
N SER A 13 15.60 -6.96 -14.01
CA SER A 13 14.27 -6.52 -14.44
C SER A 13 13.17 -6.63 -13.37
N LYS A 14 13.49 -7.19 -12.20
CA LYS A 14 12.51 -7.32 -11.11
C LYS A 14 12.25 -5.98 -10.44
N ASP A 15 10.96 -5.69 -10.26
CA ASP A 15 10.51 -4.50 -9.55
C ASP A 15 10.39 -4.79 -8.04
N VAL A 16 11.53 -4.72 -7.33
CA VAL A 16 11.61 -5.01 -5.90
C VAL A 16 11.85 -3.73 -5.11
N LEU A 17 10.86 -3.33 -4.32
CA LEU A 17 10.99 -2.30 -3.30
C LEU A 17 11.32 -2.93 -1.96
N LEU A 18 12.42 -2.50 -1.37
CA LEU A 18 12.79 -2.89 -0.01
C LEU A 18 12.08 -1.99 1.01
N ASN A 19 11.68 -2.61 2.09
CA ASN A 19 11.28 -1.96 3.33
C ASN A 19 12.11 -2.54 4.50
N TYR A 20 11.87 -2.04 5.70
CA TYR A 20 12.60 -2.49 6.89
C TYR A 20 12.57 -4.01 7.05
N ASN A 21 11.39 -4.63 6.99
CA ASN A 21 11.24 -6.07 7.22
C ASN A 21 11.89 -6.89 6.10
N SER A 22 11.57 -6.58 4.83
CA SER A 22 12.11 -7.31 3.68
C SER A 22 13.64 -7.20 3.56
N ALA A 23 14.23 -6.15 4.09
CA ALA A 23 15.69 -5.98 4.10
C ALA A 23 16.42 -7.04 4.94
N PHE A 24 15.77 -7.58 5.96
CA PHE A 24 16.33 -8.63 6.82
C PHE A 24 15.96 -10.04 6.34
N ASP A 25 15.08 -10.17 5.35
CA ASP A 25 14.74 -11.48 4.81
C ASP A 25 15.92 -12.15 4.15
N LEU A 26 15.98 -13.49 4.26
CA LEU A 26 16.98 -14.29 3.57
C LEU A 26 16.83 -14.20 2.05
N ASN A 27 15.63 -14.03 1.57
CA ASN A 27 15.32 -13.77 0.16
C ASN A 27 14.56 -12.46 0.01
N ARG A 28 15.29 -11.39 -0.26
CA ARG A 28 14.74 -10.03 -0.43
C ARG A 28 13.98 -9.84 -1.74
N ILE A 29 14.12 -10.75 -2.69
CA ILE A 29 13.47 -10.68 -4.01
C ILE A 29 12.04 -11.22 -3.96
N GLY A 30 11.70 -11.98 -2.91
CA GLY A 30 10.32 -12.43 -2.63
C GLY A 30 9.83 -13.58 -3.51
N THR A 31 10.68 -14.21 -4.32
CA THR A 31 10.32 -15.36 -5.15
C THR A 31 10.88 -16.66 -4.58
N SER A 32 10.12 -17.75 -4.65
CA SER A 32 10.52 -19.05 -4.08
C SER A 32 11.68 -19.70 -4.82
N TYR A 33 11.94 -19.30 -6.06
CA TYR A 33 12.87 -19.98 -6.96
C TYR A 33 14.13 -19.16 -7.28
N GLU A 34 14.15 -17.89 -6.91
CA GLU A 34 15.23 -16.97 -7.24
C GLU A 34 15.88 -16.52 -5.95
N VAL A 35 17.17 -16.70 -5.83
CA VAL A 35 17.95 -16.34 -4.63
C VAL A 35 18.92 -15.26 -5.00
N GLU A 36 18.89 -14.17 -4.23
CA GLU A 36 19.91 -13.13 -4.35
C GLU A 36 21.28 -13.70 -4.03
N SER A 37 22.23 -13.55 -4.95
CA SER A 37 23.64 -13.88 -4.72
C SER A 37 24.38 -12.74 -4.04
N ASP A 38 25.54 -13.01 -3.54
CA ASP A 38 26.50 -12.11 -2.93
C ASP A 38 26.51 -12.08 -1.40
N GLU A 39 27.54 -11.41 -0.92
CA GLU A 39 27.73 -11.11 0.50
C GLU A 39 27.09 -9.77 0.83
N SER A 40 26.33 -9.73 1.89
CA SER A 40 25.72 -8.49 2.36
C SER A 40 25.57 -8.45 3.87
N ILE A 41 25.57 -7.24 4.40
CA ILE A 41 25.26 -6.93 5.79
C ILE A 41 24.06 -5.99 5.76
N THR A 42 23.00 -6.34 6.46
CA THR A 42 21.89 -5.42 6.72
C THR A 42 22.09 -4.81 8.11
N LEU A 43 22.09 -3.51 8.16
CA LEU A 43 22.10 -2.76 9.41
C LEU A 43 20.75 -2.10 9.58
N GLY A 44 20.20 -2.15 10.78
CA GLY A 44 18.94 -1.49 11.08
C GLY A 44 18.87 -1.07 12.53
N LEU A 45 18.00 -0.12 12.78
CA LEU A 45 17.66 0.38 14.11
C LEU A 45 16.15 0.39 14.23
N GLU A 46 15.68 -0.10 15.36
CA GLU A 46 14.27 -0.09 15.73
C GLU A 46 14.11 0.57 17.08
N PHE A 47 13.17 1.50 17.16
CA PHE A 47 12.80 2.17 18.40
C PHE A 47 11.29 2.10 18.58
N MET A 48 10.84 1.52 19.69
CA MET A 48 9.43 1.42 20.04
C MET A 48 9.19 2.10 21.39
N ARG A 49 8.06 2.80 21.47
CA ARG A 49 7.55 3.36 22.71
C ARG A 49 6.13 2.90 22.96
N ASN A 50 5.92 2.28 24.10
CA ASN A 50 4.61 1.86 24.57
C ASN A 50 4.06 2.86 25.58
N ASP A 51 2.75 2.85 25.74
CA ASP A 51 2.06 3.53 26.84
C ASP A 51 2.14 2.71 28.16
N LEU A 52 1.48 3.21 29.20
CA LEU A 52 1.42 2.54 30.49
C LEU A 52 0.62 1.22 30.47
N THR A 53 -0.06 0.94 29.37
CA THR A 53 -0.87 -0.29 29.14
C THR A 53 -0.21 -1.24 28.14
N ASP A 54 1.09 -1.09 27.88
CA ASP A 54 1.88 -1.86 26.90
C ASP A 54 1.37 -1.76 25.45
N LYS A 55 0.56 -0.75 25.13
CA LYS A 55 0.16 -0.47 23.75
C LYS A 55 1.22 0.36 23.06
N ASN A 56 1.64 -0.06 21.87
CA ASN A 56 2.61 0.67 21.05
C ASN A 56 2.00 2.01 20.60
N ILE A 57 2.68 3.12 20.95
CA ILE A 57 2.30 4.48 20.55
C ILE A 57 3.20 4.98 19.41
N LEU A 58 4.49 4.65 19.47
CA LEU A 58 5.48 5.11 18.50
C LEU A 58 6.35 3.94 18.09
N ASP A 59 6.48 3.73 16.79
CA ASP A 59 7.35 2.75 16.18
C ASP A 59 8.17 3.44 15.08
N PHE A 60 9.47 3.46 15.24
CA PHE A 60 10.40 3.99 14.25
C PHE A 60 11.42 2.92 13.88
N LYS A 61 11.55 2.70 12.59
CA LYS A 61 12.48 1.72 12.03
C LYS A 61 13.25 2.32 10.87
N ILE A 62 14.52 1.99 10.79
CA ILE A 62 15.38 2.40 9.68
C ILE A 62 16.36 1.29 9.37
N ALA A 63 16.66 1.05 8.10
CA ALA A 63 17.61 0.05 7.69
C ALA A 63 18.31 0.42 6.38
N ASN A 64 19.47 -0.22 6.16
CA ASN A 64 20.26 -0.12 4.95
C ASN A 64 21.00 -1.44 4.70
N VAL A 65 21.17 -1.80 3.43
CA VAL A 65 21.91 -3.00 3.01
C VAL A 65 23.25 -2.58 2.43
N ILE A 66 24.33 -3.19 2.93
CA ILE A 66 25.70 -2.95 2.47
C ILE A 66 26.22 -4.24 1.85
N LYS A 67 26.81 -4.14 0.66
CA LYS A 67 27.39 -5.24 -0.11
C LYS A 67 28.88 -5.06 -0.32
N ASN A 68 29.57 -6.17 -0.51
CA ASN A 68 31.00 -6.17 -0.80
C ASN A 68 31.30 -5.61 -2.21
N LYS A 69 30.42 -5.88 -3.18
CA LYS A 69 30.58 -5.46 -4.59
C LYS A 69 29.25 -5.13 -5.26
N GLU A 70 29.29 -4.37 -6.33
CA GLU A 70 28.14 -4.16 -7.21
C GLU A 70 27.78 -5.45 -7.95
N ASN A 71 26.49 -5.67 -8.16
CA ASN A 71 25.98 -6.80 -8.92
C ASN A 71 24.84 -6.36 -9.83
N TYR A 72 25.13 -6.16 -11.09
CA TYR A 72 24.18 -5.65 -12.09
C TYR A 72 23.04 -6.63 -12.43
N TYR A 73 23.15 -7.88 -12.02
CA TYR A 73 22.08 -8.87 -12.15
C TYR A 73 20.99 -8.72 -11.08
N LEU A 74 21.17 -7.85 -10.12
CA LEU A 74 20.18 -7.59 -9.06
C LEU A 74 19.28 -6.40 -9.40
N PRO A 75 18.08 -6.31 -8.79
CA PRO A 75 17.16 -5.22 -9.01
C PRO A 75 17.78 -3.84 -8.75
N ALA A 76 17.57 -2.92 -9.69
CA ALA A 76 18.07 -1.56 -9.58
C ALA A 76 17.20 -0.70 -8.65
N LYS A 77 15.93 -1.02 -8.56
CA LYS A 77 14.95 -0.34 -7.72
C LYS A 77 15.40 -0.30 -6.28
N SER A 78 15.45 0.07 -5.35
CA SER A 78 16.05 0.03 -4.00
C SER A 78 17.59 -0.06 -3.99
N LYS A 79 18.23 0.15 -5.13
CA LYS A 79 19.72 0.11 -5.30
C LYS A 79 20.36 -1.18 -4.79
N LEU A 80 19.66 -2.33 -4.87
CA LEU A 80 20.22 -3.64 -4.52
C LEU A 80 21.40 -4.06 -5.42
N ASN A 81 21.45 -3.53 -6.63
CA ASN A 81 22.55 -3.73 -7.57
C ASN A 81 23.82 -2.97 -7.20
N LYS A 82 23.78 -2.04 -6.25
CA LYS A 82 24.90 -1.22 -5.79
C LYS A 82 25.52 -1.75 -4.51
N THR A 83 26.69 -1.23 -4.13
CA THR A 83 27.36 -1.55 -2.87
C THR A 83 26.59 -1.08 -1.63
N ARG A 84 25.74 -0.08 -1.78
CA ARG A 84 24.80 0.38 -0.74
C ARG A 84 23.42 0.52 -1.35
N SER A 85 22.45 -0.04 -0.67
CA SER A 85 21.04 0.19 -0.98
C SER A 85 20.62 1.61 -0.60
N ASP A 86 19.40 1.96 -0.94
CA ASP A 86 18.73 3.09 -0.31
C ASP A 86 18.64 2.90 1.21
N ILE A 87 18.47 4.01 1.91
CA ILE A 87 18.12 4.03 3.33
C ILE A 87 16.60 4.04 3.40
N PHE A 88 16.02 2.99 3.93
CA PHE A 88 14.56 2.87 4.04
C PHE A 88 14.15 2.77 5.50
N GLY A 89 12.99 3.32 5.78
CA GLY A 89 12.45 3.30 7.10
C GLY A 89 10.97 3.57 7.15
N GLU A 90 10.45 3.45 8.36
CA GLU A 90 9.06 3.72 8.69
C GLU A 90 8.94 4.36 10.06
N LEU A 91 7.97 5.25 10.17
CA LEU A 91 7.57 5.90 11.39
C LEU A 91 6.07 5.75 11.55
N ASN A 92 5.62 5.10 12.60
CA ASN A 92 4.22 4.95 12.92
C ASN A 92 3.95 5.63 14.28
N TYR A 93 2.96 6.52 14.30
CA TYR A 93 2.53 7.18 15.52
C TYR A 93 1.03 7.05 15.71
N LYS A 94 0.64 6.57 16.87
CA LYS A 94 -0.75 6.37 17.27
C LYS A 94 -1.16 7.45 18.25
N PHE A 95 -2.08 8.31 17.82
CA PHE A 95 -2.63 9.39 18.68
C PHE A 95 -3.61 8.86 19.70
N ASN A 96 -4.48 7.93 19.26
CA ASN A 96 -5.48 7.24 20.07
C ASN A 96 -5.87 5.91 19.41
N GLU A 97 -6.87 5.20 19.93
CA GLU A 97 -7.27 3.89 19.40
C GLU A 97 -7.78 3.95 17.95
N ASN A 98 -8.33 5.09 17.53
CA ASN A 98 -8.95 5.26 16.22
C ASN A 98 -8.16 6.18 15.27
N SER A 99 -6.98 6.64 15.69
CA SER A 99 -6.23 7.63 14.90
C SER A 99 -4.74 7.35 14.96
N LYS A 100 -4.15 7.16 13.77
CA LYS A 100 -2.72 6.93 13.62
C LYS A 100 -2.21 7.56 12.33
N ILE A 101 -0.93 7.87 12.30
CA ILE A 101 -0.18 8.28 11.11
C ILE A 101 0.99 7.33 10.92
N GLY A 102 1.19 6.93 9.69
CA GLY A 102 2.37 6.18 9.24
C GLY A 102 3.10 6.95 8.15
N TYR A 103 4.40 6.96 8.21
CA TYR A 103 5.27 7.49 7.18
C TYR A 103 6.33 6.45 6.84
N SER A 104 6.38 6.03 5.58
CA SER A 104 7.39 5.12 5.05
C SER A 104 8.20 5.83 4.00
N PHE A 105 9.49 5.58 3.97
CA PHE A 105 10.40 6.27 3.08
C PHE A 105 11.53 5.38 2.57
N SER A 106 12.05 5.75 1.41
CA SER A 106 13.33 5.26 0.87
C SER A 106 14.07 6.45 0.28
N TYR A 107 15.21 6.76 0.86
CA TYR A 107 16.12 7.81 0.39
C TYR A 107 17.38 7.19 -0.19
N ASP A 108 17.98 7.87 -1.14
CA ASP A 108 19.28 7.47 -1.63
C ASP A 108 20.32 7.46 -0.51
N LYS A 109 21.44 6.77 -0.73
CA LYS A 109 22.51 6.59 0.28
C LYS A 109 23.08 7.89 0.85
N ASP A 110 22.99 8.99 0.12
CA ASP A 110 23.51 10.30 0.49
C ASP A 110 22.40 11.22 1.05
N LEU A 111 21.15 10.76 1.10
CA LEU A 111 19.95 11.47 1.57
C LEU A 111 19.62 12.73 0.74
N GLU A 112 20.04 12.76 -0.53
CA GLU A 112 19.85 13.92 -1.40
C GLU A 112 18.45 13.93 -2.04
N TYR A 113 17.89 12.75 -2.34
CA TYR A 113 16.56 12.63 -2.94
C TYR A 113 15.80 11.40 -2.43
N SER A 114 14.48 11.50 -2.43
CA SER A 114 13.62 10.38 -2.08
C SER A 114 13.28 9.55 -3.31
N ASN A 115 13.41 8.23 -3.18
CA ASN A 115 12.96 7.26 -4.16
C ASN A 115 11.53 6.80 -3.88
N LEU A 116 11.13 6.83 -2.61
CA LEU A 116 9.78 6.47 -2.15
C LEU A 116 9.42 7.32 -0.94
N GLU A 117 8.21 7.84 -0.94
CA GLU A 117 7.56 8.36 0.26
C GLU A 117 6.10 7.92 0.27
N GLN A 118 5.65 7.47 1.43
CA GLN A 118 4.27 7.11 1.64
C GLN A 118 3.79 7.63 2.99
N ILE A 119 2.69 8.35 2.97
CA ILE A 119 2.01 8.81 4.17
C ILE A 119 0.66 8.11 4.24
N ASN A 120 0.37 7.49 5.38
CA ASN A 120 -0.92 6.89 5.68
C ASN A 120 -1.48 7.56 6.93
N LEU A 121 -2.67 8.10 6.84
CA LEU A 121 -3.37 8.73 7.96
C LEU A 121 -4.71 8.04 8.15
N GLU A 122 -4.89 7.42 9.30
CA GLU A 122 -6.19 6.94 9.76
C GLU A 122 -6.70 7.88 10.84
N PHE A 123 -7.91 8.35 10.70
CA PHE A 123 -8.54 9.24 11.66
C PHE A 123 -10.00 8.84 11.89
N GLY A 124 -10.33 8.62 13.15
CA GLY A 124 -11.69 8.27 13.57
C GLY A 124 -12.20 9.21 14.65
N LEU A 125 -13.38 9.78 14.43
CA LEU A 125 -14.07 10.62 15.39
C LEU A 125 -15.56 10.28 15.42
N ASN A 126 -16.04 9.78 16.54
CA ASN A 126 -17.45 9.36 16.71
C ASN A 126 -17.91 8.41 15.58
N ASN A 127 -18.80 8.92 14.74
CA ASN A 127 -19.41 8.16 13.65
C ASN A 127 -18.67 8.32 12.31
N PHE A 128 -17.63 9.13 12.26
CA PHE A 128 -16.84 9.39 11.05
C PHE A 128 -15.47 8.72 11.15
N PHE A 129 -15.05 8.07 10.08
CA PHE A 129 -13.72 7.54 9.94
C PHE A 129 -13.20 7.85 8.55
N THR A 130 -11.92 8.21 8.45
CA THR A 130 -11.23 8.40 7.18
C THR A 130 -9.87 7.76 7.19
N ASP A 131 -9.54 7.13 6.08
CA ASP A 131 -8.23 6.58 5.75
C ASP A 131 -7.72 7.33 4.51
N PHE A 132 -6.60 7.98 4.67
CA PHE A 132 -5.94 8.78 3.65
C PHE A 132 -4.56 8.20 3.40
N SER A 133 -4.23 7.98 2.13
CA SER A 133 -2.92 7.53 1.69
C SER A 133 -2.39 8.43 0.58
N TYR A 134 -1.18 8.93 0.78
CA TYR A 134 -0.39 9.62 -0.24
C TYR A 134 0.85 8.79 -0.53
N TYR A 135 1.14 8.59 -1.79
CA TYR A 135 2.25 7.77 -2.27
C TYR A 135 2.96 8.48 -3.40
N ILE A 136 4.26 8.68 -3.25
CA ILE A 136 5.16 9.17 -4.30
C ILE A 136 6.31 8.18 -4.48
N GLU A 137 6.62 7.86 -5.71
CA GLU A 137 7.73 7.01 -6.10
C GLU A 137 8.47 7.67 -7.25
N ASN A 138 9.75 7.93 -7.04
CA ASN A 138 10.66 8.48 -8.02
C ASN A 138 11.77 7.49 -8.29
N ASN A 139 11.84 6.91 -9.47
CA ASN A 139 12.92 5.99 -9.83
C ASN A 139 13.20 6.01 -11.33
N ASP A 140 14.24 5.31 -11.74
CA ASP A 140 14.70 5.26 -13.13
C ASP A 140 13.69 4.61 -14.09
N ILE A 141 12.69 3.87 -13.57
CA ILE A 141 11.65 3.20 -14.36
C ILE A 141 10.45 4.10 -14.64
N GLY A 142 10.22 5.08 -13.76
CA GLY A 142 9.12 6.04 -13.87
C GLY A 142 8.68 6.59 -12.52
N ASN A 143 8.07 7.74 -12.56
CA ASN A 143 7.59 8.40 -11.36
C ASN A 143 6.09 8.15 -11.21
N LYS A 144 5.65 7.87 -9.99
CA LYS A 144 4.24 7.72 -9.63
C LYS A 144 3.93 8.66 -8.49
N GLU A 145 2.79 9.30 -8.56
CA GLU A 145 2.28 10.12 -7.47
C GLU A 145 0.78 9.91 -7.36
N ASN A 146 0.35 9.31 -6.27
CA ASN A 146 -1.03 8.89 -6.08
C ASN A 146 -1.56 9.34 -4.72
N ILE A 147 -2.83 9.71 -4.73
CA ILE A 147 -3.60 9.99 -3.52
C ILE A 147 -4.81 9.07 -3.48
N LYS A 148 -5.09 8.53 -2.32
CA LYS A 148 -6.27 7.73 -2.06
C LYS A 148 -6.91 8.17 -0.76
N ASN A 149 -8.21 8.31 -0.77
CA ASN A 149 -8.99 8.56 0.43
C ASN A 149 -10.16 7.60 0.48
N LYS A 150 -10.39 7.03 1.65
CA LYS A 150 -11.57 6.24 1.96
C LYS A 150 -12.18 6.76 3.25
N SER A 151 -13.41 7.21 3.16
CA SER A 151 -14.12 7.76 4.31
C SER A 151 -15.42 7.01 4.49
N TYR A 152 -15.84 6.82 5.72
CA TYR A 152 -17.17 6.31 6.01
C TYR A 152 -17.81 7.04 7.18
N PHE A 153 -19.12 7.08 7.12
CA PHE A 153 -19.99 7.67 8.12
C PHE A 153 -21.02 6.64 8.58
N THR A 154 -21.00 6.32 9.85
CA THR A 154 -21.98 5.43 10.48
C THR A 154 -23.17 6.26 10.91
N ILE A 155 -24.29 6.16 10.18
CA ILE A 155 -25.52 6.91 10.44
C ILE A 155 -26.15 6.41 11.75
N ASN A 156 -26.21 5.09 11.88
CA ASN A 156 -26.65 4.39 13.08
C ASN A 156 -26.07 2.97 13.08
N LYS A 157 -26.47 2.10 14.01
CA LYS A 157 -25.93 0.74 14.15
C LYS A 157 -26.11 -0.12 12.90
N GLU A 158 -27.11 0.17 12.09
CA GLU A 158 -27.50 -0.63 10.94
C GLU A 158 -27.07 0.01 9.62
N ASN A 159 -26.79 1.30 9.58
CA ASN A 159 -26.62 2.08 8.35
C ASN A 159 -25.26 2.76 8.30
N LYS A 160 -24.52 2.50 7.22
CA LYS A 160 -23.20 3.06 6.96
C LYS A 160 -23.11 3.56 5.53
N LEU A 161 -22.55 4.74 5.35
CA LEU A 161 -22.24 5.32 4.05
C LEU A 161 -20.72 5.39 3.92
N SER A 162 -20.17 4.97 2.79
CA SER A 162 -18.74 5.10 2.51
C SER A 162 -18.48 5.70 1.15
N PHE A 163 -17.41 6.46 1.08
CA PHE A 163 -16.90 7.09 -0.13
C PHE A 163 -15.42 6.79 -0.27
N GLU A 164 -14.99 6.43 -1.48
CA GLU A 164 -13.59 6.19 -1.78
C GLU A 164 -13.22 6.90 -3.09
N ILE A 165 -12.06 7.53 -3.11
CA ILE A 165 -11.50 8.19 -4.30
C ILE A 165 -10.02 7.83 -4.41
N ALA A 166 -9.58 7.58 -5.64
CA ALA A 166 -8.17 7.46 -5.99
C ALA A 166 -7.84 8.37 -7.18
N LYS A 167 -6.75 9.12 -7.05
CA LYS A 167 -6.27 10.05 -8.08
C LYS A 167 -4.77 9.86 -8.30
N ASN A 168 -4.36 9.83 -9.56
CA ASN A 168 -2.98 9.98 -9.97
C ASN A 168 -2.71 11.49 -10.11
N LEU A 169 -1.83 12.01 -9.26
CA LEU A 169 -1.53 13.44 -9.23
C LEU A 169 -0.53 13.84 -10.29
N LYS A 170 0.36 12.94 -10.69
CA LYS A 170 1.34 13.19 -11.75
C LYS A 170 0.68 13.49 -13.09
N ASP A 171 -0.34 12.71 -13.44
CA ASP A 171 -1.06 12.83 -14.70
C ASP A 171 -2.35 13.66 -14.55
N ASP A 172 -2.60 14.21 -13.36
CA ASP A 172 -3.83 14.92 -12.96
C ASP A 172 -5.11 14.14 -13.31
N PHE A 173 -5.08 12.86 -13.06
CA PHE A 173 -6.10 11.92 -13.49
C PHE A 173 -6.78 11.24 -12.32
N THR A 174 -8.12 11.37 -12.23
CA THR A 174 -8.92 10.60 -11.27
C THR A 174 -9.07 9.18 -11.77
N GLN A 175 -8.60 8.21 -11.00
CA GLN A 175 -8.69 6.79 -11.36
C GLN A 175 -10.11 6.27 -11.18
N TYR A 176 -10.68 6.51 -10.00
CA TYR A 176 -12.07 6.11 -9.69
C TYR A 176 -12.63 6.87 -8.49
N TYR A 177 -13.96 6.81 -8.36
CA TYR A 177 -14.65 6.97 -7.09
C TYR A 177 -15.72 5.90 -6.91
N ASP A 178 -15.86 5.52 -5.64
CA ASP A 178 -16.84 4.58 -5.14
C ASP A 178 -17.73 5.27 -4.12
N LEU A 179 -19.02 5.05 -4.24
CA LEU A 179 -19.99 5.40 -3.20
C LEU A 179 -20.71 4.11 -2.80
N MET A 180 -20.69 3.78 -1.52
CA MET A 180 -21.33 2.58 -1.03
C MET A 180 -22.22 2.89 0.17
N TYR A 181 -23.43 2.37 0.11
CA TYR A 181 -24.35 2.34 1.24
C TYR A 181 -24.50 0.90 1.71
N GLU A 182 -24.34 0.71 3.01
CA GLU A 182 -24.46 -0.58 3.68
C GLU A 182 -25.57 -0.52 4.73
N TYR A 183 -26.46 -1.49 4.65
CA TYR A 183 -27.48 -1.77 5.65
C TYR A 183 -27.24 -3.15 6.23
N GLN A 184 -27.12 -3.25 7.56
CA GLN A 184 -26.83 -4.50 8.24
C GLN A 184 -27.70 -4.65 9.49
N THR A 185 -28.38 -5.80 9.58
CA THR A 185 -29.07 -6.27 10.78
C THR A 185 -28.51 -7.63 11.18
N ASP A 186 -29.01 -8.23 12.25
CA ASP A 186 -28.59 -9.57 12.70
C ASP A 186 -28.86 -10.66 11.65
N CYS A 187 -29.83 -10.44 10.76
CA CYS A 187 -30.29 -11.45 9.79
C CYS A 187 -29.97 -11.11 8.34
N ILE A 188 -29.75 -9.84 8.01
CA ILE A 188 -29.59 -9.38 6.63
C ILE A 188 -28.49 -8.34 6.54
N SER A 189 -27.63 -8.48 5.54
CA SER A 189 -26.71 -7.45 5.10
C SER A 189 -27.00 -7.10 3.65
N MET A 190 -27.14 -5.82 3.35
CA MET A 190 -27.38 -5.27 2.01
C MET A 190 -26.32 -4.24 1.70
N ASN A 191 -25.67 -4.36 0.56
CA ASN A 191 -24.68 -3.40 0.06
C ASN A 191 -25.14 -2.88 -1.30
N PHE A 192 -25.23 -1.57 -1.40
CA PHE A 192 -25.44 -0.86 -2.66
C PHE A 192 -24.19 -0.05 -2.96
N LYS A 193 -23.54 -0.35 -4.09
CA LYS A 193 -22.29 0.30 -4.50
C LYS A 193 -22.46 0.92 -5.88
N TYR A 194 -22.11 2.21 -6.00
CA TYR A 194 -21.91 2.90 -7.25
C TYR A 194 -20.40 3.12 -7.43
N ASN A 195 -19.88 2.64 -8.56
CA ASN A 195 -18.48 2.84 -8.96
C ASN A 195 -18.44 3.64 -10.26
N LYS A 196 -17.53 4.59 -10.34
CA LYS A 196 -17.18 5.26 -11.59
C LYS A 196 -15.67 5.22 -11.75
N SER A 197 -15.20 4.48 -12.73
CA SER A 197 -13.79 4.41 -13.12
C SER A 197 -13.58 5.32 -14.35
N PHE A 198 -12.47 6.05 -14.34
CA PHE A 198 -12.06 6.93 -15.45
C PHE A 198 -10.86 6.34 -16.19
N PHE A 199 -10.39 5.17 -15.80
CA PHE A 199 -9.25 4.54 -16.42
C PHE A 199 -9.52 4.29 -17.90
N GLU A 200 -8.64 4.77 -18.75
CA GLU A 200 -8.64 4.57 -20.19
C GLU A 200 -7.26 4.03 -20.60
N ASP A 201 -7.22 2.81 -21.10
CA ASP A 201 -6.00 2.20 -21.62
C ASP A 201 -6.35 1.43 -22.90
N GLY A 202 -5.91 1.98 -24.02
CA GLY A 202 -6.16 1.41 -25.33
C GLY A 202 -7.65 1.27 -25.65
N ASN A 203 -8.18 0.05 -25.54
CA ASN A 203 -9.59 -0.25 -25.81
C ASN A 203 -10.51 -0.17 -24.59
N LEU A 204 -9.96 0.06 -23.38
CA LEU A 204 -10.74 0.21 -22.16
C LEU A 204 -11.31 1.62 -22.08
N LYS A 205 -12.62 1.73 -21.93
CA LYS A 205 -13.31 3.01 -21.76
C LYS A 205 -13.68 3.24 -20.29
N PRO A 206 -13.82 4.51 -19.88
CA PRO A 206 -14.39 4.82 -18.57
C PRO A 206 -15.67 4.06 -18.30
N ASN A 207 -15.75 3.42 -17.15
CA ASN A 207 -16.89 2.57 -16.80
C ASN A 207 -17.68 3.12 -15.62
N LYS A 208 -18.99 2.91 -15.64
CA LYS A 208 -19.87 3.16 -14.51
C LYS A 208 -20.56 1.85 -14.18
N SER A 209 -20.53 1.46 -12.93
CA SER A 209 -21.22 0.25 -12.48
C SER A 209 -22.03 0.51 -11.23
N ILE A 210 -23.14 -0.20 -11.12
CA ILE A 210 -23.95 -0.28 -9.92
C ILE A 210 -23.96 -1.76 -9.53
N SER A 211 -23.64 -2.04 -8.29
CA SER A 211 -23.72 -3.40 -7.75
C SER A 211 -24.63 -3.41 -6.52
N PHE A 212 -25.35 -4.48 -6.39
CA PHE A 212 -26.22 -4.73 -5.25
C PHE A 212 -25.97 -6.15 -4.74
N LEU A 213 -25.68 -6.26 -3.44
CA LEU A 213 -25.41 -7.52 -2.78
C LEU A 213 -26.37 -7.66 -1.60
N ILE A 214 -27.06 -8.79 -1.52
CA ILE A 214 -27.85 -9.19 -0.34
C ILE A 214 -27.21 -10.45 0.23
N LYS A 215 -26.94 -10.44 1.52
CA LYS A 215 -26.49 -11.58 2.29
C LYS A 215 -27.50 -11.87 3.41
N ILE A 216 -28.03 -13.07 3.44
CA ILE A 216 -28.92 -13.54 4.50
C ILE A 216 -28.09 -14.38 5.48
N ILE A 217 -28.00 -13.91 6.71
CA ILE A 217 -27.21 -14.53 7.77
C ILE A 217 -28.18 -15.38 8.64
N PRO A 218 -27.95 -16.67 8.88
CA PRO A 218 -26.74 -17.48 8.58
C PRO A 218 -26.80 -18.31 7.28
N PHE A 219 -27.78 -18.12 6.41
CA PHE A 219 -28.11 -19.12 5.39
C PHE A 219 -27.36 -18.99 4.06
N THR A 220 -27.27 -17.80 3.47
CA THR A 220 -26.68 -17.68 2.11
C THR A 220 -26.28 -16.25 1.77
N GLU A 221 -25.44 -16.13 0.77
CA GLU A 221 -25.06 -14.88 0.13
C GLU A 221 -25.63 -14.87 -1.29
N LEU A 222 -26.40 -13.86 -1.63
CA LEU A 222 -26.94 -13.60 -2.95
C LEU A 222 -26.44 -12.25 -3.45
N GLY A 223 -25.73 -12.26 -4.57
CA GLY A 223 -25.19 -11.02 -5.13
C GLY A 223 -25.14 -11.04 -6.64
N VAL A 224 -25.36 -9.87 -7.22
CA VAL A 224 -25.10 -9.58 -8.62
C VAL A 224 -23.91 -8.64 -8.67
N SER A 225 -22.78 -9.17 -9.08
CA SER A 225 -21.50 -8.43 -9.03
C SER A 225 -21.29 -7.47 -10.21
N ASN A 226 -22.15 -7.47 -11.23
CA ASN A 226 -22.10 -6.51 -12.33
C ASN A 226 -23.49 -6.37 -12.96
N VAL A 227 -24.19 -5.32 -12.62
CA VAL A 227 -25.21 -4.79 -13.54
C VAL A 227 -24.47 -3.84 -14.46
N GLU A 228 -23.94 -4.35 -15.57
CA GLU A 228 -23.50 -3.49 -16.66
C GLU A 228 -24.63 -2.56 -17.02
N SER A 229 -24.32 -1.27 -17.09
CA SER A 229 -25.28 -0.21 -17.34
C SER A 229 -26.10 -0.50 -18.60
N PHE A 230 -27.34 -0.86 -18.43
CA PHE A 230 -28.36 -0.63 -19.43
C PHE A 230 -28.69 0.87 -19.47
N VAL A 231 -27.79 1.66 -20.00
CA VAL A 231 -28.11 2.98 -20.55
C VAL A 231 -27.49 3.00 -21.93
N GLY A 232 -28.31 2.58 -22.86
CA GLY A 232 -28.02 2.72 -24.26
C GLY A 232 -27.89 4.17 -24.67
N ASN A 233 -27.10 4.34 -25.68
CA ASN A 233 -26.92 5.44 -26.66
C ASN A 233 -27.44 6.82 -26.28
#